data_5cda23c3c2867a49b7364e3c79d2738f
#
_entry.id   5cda23c3c2867a49b7364e3c79d2738f
#
_cell.length_a   1.000
_cell.length_b   1.000
_cell.length_c   1.000
_cell.angle_alpha   90.00
_cell.angle_beta   90.00
_cell.angle_gamma   90.00
#
_symmetry.space_group_name_H-M   'P 1'
#
loop_
_entity.id
_entity.type
_entity.pdbx_description
1 polymer ?
#
loop_
_entity_poly.entity_id
_entity_poly.type
_entity_poly.pdbx_seq_one_letter_code
_entity_poly.pdbx_strand_id
1 'polypeptide(L)'
;STKLALELDVKGLMNIQYAVKLDEEMVYIIEANPRASRTVPFVSKAIGVPLAKVATWIMHGAKLKDFDLTKEIKIDHVAVKESVFPFLKLPESDTVLGPEMKSTGESIGIDESYGMAFYKSQLSAGMELPKEGKIFISVKESDKKKIRPIAEKAATLGFKIMATSGTGDATGLDDVEKVLKVSQGSPNIRDAILNNEVDLIINTSEGKQSAKDGYIIRRLAIELGIPYVTTLAGARAALNAIQ
;
A
#
# COMPACT_ATOMS: atom_id res chain seq x y z
N SER A 1 2.72 -20.03 17.35
CA SER A 1 2.69 -18.88 18.28
C SER A 1 2.49 -19.31 19.72
N THR A 2 1.40 -20.02 20.07
CA THR A 2 1.03 -20.37 21.46
C THR A 2 2.13 -21.13 22.18
N LYS A 3 2.72 -22.18 21.57
CA LYS A 3 3.80 -22.95 22.16
C LYS A 3 5.01 -22.06 22.49
N LEU A 4 5.37 -21.14 21.59
CA LEU A 4 6.48 -20.22 21.81
C LEU A 4 6.20 -19.24 22.95
N ALA A 5 4.97 -18.72 23.03
CA ALA A 5 4.57 -17.82 24.13
C ALA A 5 4.64 -18.50 25.51
N LEU A 6 4.26 -19.77 25.56
CA LEU A 6 4.33 -20.57 26.81
C LEU A 6 5.78 -20.87 27.22
N GLU A 7 6.62 -21.28 26.28
CA GLU A 7 8.06 -21.55 26.53
C GLU A 7 8.83 -20.30 26.98
N LEU A 8 8.44 -19.12 26.49
CA LEU A 8 9.04 -17.84 26.86
C LEU A 8 8.37 -17.16 28.07
N ASP A 9 7.41 -17.83 28.74
CA ASP A 9 6.60 -17.27 29.85
C ASP A 9 6.09 -15.86 29.56
N VAL A 10 5.57 -15.63 28.36
CA VAL A 10 5.11 -14.29 27.94
C VAL A 10 3.82 -13.93 28.66
N LYS A 11 3.86 -12.82 29.39
CA LYS A 11 2.69 -12.21 30.05
C LYS A 11 2.39 -10.88 29.36
N GLY A 12 1.24 -10.82 28.68
CA GLY A 12 0.82 -9.65 27.89
C GLY A 12 0.89 -9.88 26.40
N LEU A 13 1.55 -8.97 25.67
CA LEU A 13 1.59 -8.96 24.21
C LEU A 13 2.90 -9.56 23.67
N MET A 14 2.79 -10.26 22.56
CA MET A 14 3.93 -10.75 21.79
C MET A 14 3.67 -10.54 20.30
N ASN A 15 4.70 -10.10 19.59
CA ASN A 15 4.70 -10.00 18.13
C ASN A 15 5.70 -11.01 17.57
N ILE A 16 5.30 -11.79 16.57
CA ILE A 16 6.15 -12.80 15.93
C ILE A 16 6.18 -12.55 14.45
N GLN A 17 7.35 -12.59 13.84
CA GLN A 17 7.54 -12.57 12.40
C GLN A 17 7.87 -13.98 11.89
N TYR A 18 7.17 -14.36 10.84
CA TYR A 18 7.33 -15.65 10.17
C TYR A 18 7.74 -15.46 8.71
N ALA A 19 8.56 -16.36 8.21
CA ALA A 19 8.72 -16.61 6.78
C ALA A 19 8.04 -17.93 6.41
N VAL A 20 7.28 -17.93 5.32
CA VAL A 20 6.59 -19.13 4.83
C VAL A 20 7.17 -19.50 3.49
N LYS A 21 7.72 -20.72 3.39
CA LYS A 21 8.18 -21.30 2.14
C LYS A 21 7.04 -22.14 1.56
N LEU A 22 6.33 -21.59 0.56
CA LEU A 22 5.07 -22.15 0.07
C LEU A 22 5.23 -23.50 -0.64
N ASP A 23 6.36 -23.72 -1.31
CA ASP A 23 6.67 -24.95 -2.03
C ASP A 23 6.98 -26.15 -1.12
N GLU A 24 7.39 -25.91 0.11
CA GLU A 24 7.70 -26.92 1.12
C GLU A 24 6.71 -26.89 2.31
N GLU A 25 5.71 -26.02 2.29
CA GLU A 25 4.77 -25.79 3.40
C GLU A 25 5.48 -25.54 4.76
N MET A 26 6.70 -25.02 4.71
CA MET A 26 7.53 -24.78 5.90
C MET A 26 7.35 -23.36 6.45
N VAL A 27 7.19 -23.28 7.76
CA VAL A 27 7.09 -22.00 8.49
C VAL A 27 8.33 -21.80 9.36
N TYR A 28 9.04 -20.72 9.08
CA TYR A 28 10.23 -20.32 9.83
C TYR A 28 9.89 -19.14 10.74
N ILE A 29 10.37 -19.17 11.99
CA ILE A 29 10.30 -18.03 12.90
C ILE A 29 11.53 -17.15 12.62
N ILE A 30 11.30 -15.90 12.23
CA ILE A 30 12.38 -14.93 12.03
C ILE A 30 12.74 -14.31 13.39
N GLU A 31 11.72 -13.80 14.10
CA GLU A 31 11.90 -13.24 15.44
C GLU A 31 10.61 -13.31 16.25
N ALA A 32 10.76 -13.30 17.58
CA ALA A 32 9.66 -13.16 18.53
C ALA A 32 9.97 -12.02 19.50
N ASN A 33 9.08 -11.05 19.59
CA ASN A 33 9.22 -9.87 20.41
C ASN A 33 8.14 -9.86 21.51
N PRO A 34 8.44 -10.22 22.78
CA PRO A 34 7.47 -10.21 23.87
C PRO A 34 7.22 -8.77 24.38
N ARG A 35 6.64 -7.96 23.56
CA ARG A 35 6.31 -6.53 23.80
C ARG A 35 5.17 -6.08 22.90
N ALA A 36 4.58 -4.93 23.24
CA ALA A 36 3.70 -4.23 22.31
C ALA A 36 4.43 -3.83 21.02
N SER A 37 3.70 -3.80 19.92
CA SER A 37 4.18 -3.36 18.61
C SER A 37 3.23 -2.27 18.06
N ARG A 38 3.62 -1.61 16.98
CA ARG A 38 2.76 -0.67 16.26
C ARG A 38 1.51 -1.32 15.68
N THR A 39 1.53 -2.64 15.48
CA THR A 39 0.37 -3.40 15.02
C THR A 39 -0.74 -3.50 16.07
N VAL A 40 -0.42 -3.36 17.36
CA VAL A 40 -1.39 -3.51 18.45
C VAL A 40 -2.57 -2.54 18.36
N PRO A 41 -2.40 -1.22 18.13
CA PRO A 41 -3.52 -0.30 17.95
C PRO A 41 -4.40 -0.66 16.74
N PHE A 42 -3.79 -1.08 15.64
CA PHE A 42 -4.51 -1.54 14.45
C PHE A 42 -5.37 -2.77 14.76
N VAL A 43 -4.76 -3.82 15.31
CA VAL A 43 -5.48 -5.07 15.65
C VAL A 43 -6.58 -4.79 16.67
N SER A 44 -6.31 -3.97 17.70
CA SER A 44 -7.30 -3.58 18.70
C SER A 44 -8.56 -2.96 18.08
N LYS A 45 -8.38 -2.07 17.10
CA LYS A 45 -9.49 -1.45 16.37
C LYS A 45 -10.19 -2.45 15.45
N ALA A 46 -9.43 -3.28 14.75
CA ALA A 46 -9.98 -4.27 13.83
C ALA A 46 -10.85 -5.31 14.53
N ILE A 47 -10.48 -5.76 15.74
CA ILE A 47 -11.23 -6.77 16.49
C ILE A 47 -12.13 -6.20 17.58
N GLY A 48 -12.14 -4.87 17.79
CA GLY A 48 -12.96 -4.20 18.81
C GLY A 48 -12.51 -4.44 20.25
N VAL A 49 -11.28 -4.92 20.49
CA VAL A 49 -10.75 -5.24 21.83
C VAL A 49 -9.57 -4.35 22.18
N PRO A 50 -9.57 -3.67 23.34
CA PRO A 50 -8.47 -2.81 23.77
C PRO A 50 -7.27 -3.62 24.27
N LEU A 51 -6.52 -4.25 23.36
CA LEU A 51 -5.46 -5.22 23.68
C LEU A 51 -4.40 -4.69 24.64
N ALA A 52 -4.04 -3.41 24.57
CA ALA A 52 -3.08 -2.82 25.50
C ALA A 52 -3.59 -2.81 26.95
N LYS A 53 -4.88 -2.49 27.14
CA LYS A 53 -5.53 -2.55 28.48
C LYS A 53 -5.60 -3.98 28.99
N VAL A 54 -6.02 -4.92 28.13
CA VAL A 54 -6.08 -6.35 28.50
C VAL A 54 -4.69 -6.86 28.89
N ALA A 55 -3.65 -6.54 28.10
CA ALA A 55 -2.28 -6.92 28.41
C ALA A 55 -1.83 -6.39 29.79
N THR A 56 -2.16 -5.15 30.13
CA THR A 56 -1.86 -4.56 31.45
C THR A 56 -2.52 -5.33 32.57
N TRP A 57 -3.80 -5.70 32.43
CA TRP A 57 -4.50 -6.51 33.42
C TRP A 57 -3.90 -7.91 33.57
N ILE A 58 -3.49 -8.54 32.46
CA ILE A 58 -2.81 -9.85 32.49
C ILE A 58 -1.47 -9.75 33.21
N MET A 59 -0.69 -8.70 32.97
CA MET A 59 0.55 -8.44 33.69
C MET A 59 0.31 -8.23 35.19
N HIS A 60 -0.87 -7.76 35.59
CA HIS A 60 -1.30 -7.60 36.97
C HIS A 60 -1.95 -8.87 37.56
N GLY A 61 -1.99 -9.97 36.85
CA GLY A 61 -2.46 -11.28 37.33
C GLY A 61 -3.83 -11.74 36.85
N ALA A 62 -4.55 -10.94 36.05
CA ALA A 62 -5.77 -11.38 35.38
C ALA A 62 -5.46 -12.48 34.33
N LYS A 63 -6.47 -13.24 33.94
CA LYS A 63 -6.35 -14.34 32.96
C LYS A 63 -7.15 -14.01 31.70
N LEU A 64 -6.74 -14.57 30.55
CA LEU A 64 -7.41 -14.39 29.27
C LEU A 64 -8.91 -14.74 29.32
N LYS A 65 -9.31 -15.71 30.15
CA LYS A 65 -10.71 -16.10 30.36
C LYS A 65 -11.56 -14.98 30.98
N ASP A 66 -10.96 -14.07 31.73
CA ASP A 66 -11.64 -12.97 32.39
C ASP A 66 -12.07 -11.88 31.37
N PHE A 67 -11.59 -11.98 30.12
CA PHE A 67 -11.87 -11.09 29.00
C PHE A 67 -12.49 -11.81 27.79
N ASP A 68 -12.90 -13.09 27.94
CA ASP A 68 -13.39 -13.95 26.86
C ASP A 68 -12.40 -14.11 25.67
N LEU A 69 -11.09 -14.01 25.94
CA LEU A 69 -10.03 -14.06 24.95
C LEU A 69 -9.28 -15.41 24.91
N THR A 70 -9.98 -16.50 25.22
CA THR A 70 -9.43 -17.86 25.16
C THR A 70 -9.48 -18.47 23.76
N LYS A 71 -10.18 -17.82 22.83
CA LYS A 71 -10.32 -18.22 21.42
C LYS A 71 -10.01 -17.04 20.53
N GLU A 72 -9.67 -17.33 19.27
CA GLU A 72 -9.52 -16.31 18.24
C GLU A 72 -10.84 -15.60 17.95
N ILE A 73 -10.77 -14.28 17.88
CA ILE A 73 -11.92 -13.45 17.52
C ILE A 73 -12.09 -13.52 16.00
N LYS A 74 -13.25 -13.95 15.56
CA LYS A 74 -13.63 -13.91 14.14
C LYS A 74 -14.23 -12.55 13.82
N ILE A 75 -13.78 -11.97 12.73
CA ILE A 75 -14.34 -10.72 12.17
C ILE A 75 -14.97 -11.04 10.81
N ASP A 76 -16.01 -10.33 10.47
CA ASP A 76 -16.78 -10.42 9.22
C ASP A 76 -16.55 -9.23 8.28
N HIS A 77 -15.55 -8.42 8.60
CA HIS A 77 -15.15 -7.26 7.83
C HIS A 77 -13.67 -7.32 7.46
N VAL A 78 -13.28 -6.43 6.56
CA VAL A 78 -11.88 -6.22 6.13
C VAL A 78 -11.31 -5.00 6.85
N ALA A 79 -10.12 -5.14 7.41
CA ALA A 79 -9.36 -4.02 7.96
C ALA A 79 -8.06 -3.84 7.17
N VAL A 80 -7.85 -2.65 6.63
CA VAL A 80 -6.64 -2.28 5.87
C VAL A 80 -5.85 -1.26 6.67
N LYS A 81 -4.56 -1.53 6.84
CA LYS A 81 -3.60 -0.61 7.46
C LYS A 81 -2.79 0.08 6.38
N GLU A 82 -2.75 1.42 6.43
CA GLU A 82 -1.91 2.23 5.56
C GLU A 82 -0.89 3.02 6.38
N SER A 83 0.34 3.09 5.89
CA SER A 83 1.40 3.88 6.52
C SER A 83 1.31 5.33 6.08
N VAL A 84 1.46 6.26 7.02
CA VAL A 84 1.48 7.70 6.74
C VAL A 84 2.93 8.16 6.62
N PHE A 85 3.28 8.77 5.47
CA PHE A 85 4.61 9.25 5.17
C PHE A 85 4.64 10.78 5.02
N PRO A 86 5.56 11.48 5.71
CA PRO A 86 5.67 12.93 5.61
C PRO A 86 6.58 13.35 4.44
N PHE A 87 6.42 12.78 3.26
CA PHE A 87 7.31 13.02 2.12
C PHE A 87 7.35 14.48 1.67
N LEU A 88 6.29 15.27 1.91
CA LEU A 88 6.32 16.72 1.69
C LEU A 88 7.38 17.42 2.56
N LYS A 89 7.65 16.92 3.76
CA LYS A 89 8.64 17.44 4.69
C LYS A 89 10.05 16.87 4.47
N LEU A 90 10.17 15.90 3.56
CA LEU A 90 11.42 15.20 3.23
C LEU A 90 11.72 15.34 1.72
N PRO A 91 12.11 16.53 1.25
CA PRO A 91 12.21 16.84 -0.19
C PRO A 91 13.25 16.00 -0.93
N GLU A 92 14.29 15.52 -0.25
CA GLU A 92 15.34 14.69 -0.85
C GLU A 92 15.06 13.18 -0.80
N SER A 93 13.94 12.78 -0.15
CA SER A 93 13.61 11.36 0.02
C SER A 93 12.76 10.85 -1.12
N ASP A 94 13.16 9.72 -1.71
CA ASP A 94 12.29 8.98 -2.63
C ASP A 94 11.18 8.27 -1.86
N THR A 95 10.03 8.10 -2.51
CA THR A 95 8.88 7.35 -2.00
C THR A 95 9.03 5.84 -2.20
N VAL A 96 9.99 5.40 -2.98
CA VAL A 96 10.37 3.98 -3.03
C VAL A 96 11.00 3.63 -1.69
N LEU A 97 10.33 2.71 -0.98
CA LEU A 97 10.71 2.34 0.38
C LEU A 97 12.00 1.51 0.39
N GLY A 98 12.90 1.86 1.30
CA GLY A 98 14.10 1.11 1.66
C GLY A 98 13.96 0.46 3.04
N PRO A 99 15.06 -0.04 3.61
CA PRO A 99 15.06 -0.67 4.94
C PRO A 99 14.83 0.31 6.08
N GLU A 100 14.99 1.60 5.83
CA GLU A 100 14.85 2.65 6.83
C GLU A 100 13.37 3.01 7.04
N MET A 101 12.97 3.18 8.28
CA MET A 101 11.63 3.61 8.61
C MET A 101 11.45 5.11 8.32
N LYS A 102 10.52 5.44 7.42
CA LYS A 102 10.16 6.83 7.07
C LYS A 102 8.73 7.20 7.47
N SER A 103 7.92 6.24 7.90
CA SER A 103 6.54 6.50 8.32
C SER A 103 6.49 7.22 9.67
N THR A 104 5.56 8.16 9.81
CA THR A 104 5.29 8.92 11.04
C THR A 104 4.04 8.48 11.75
N GLY A 105 3.20 7.68 11.11
CA GLY A 105 1.95 7.17 11.65
C GLY A 105 1.36 6.06 10.79
N GLU A 106 0.19 5.61 11.21
CA GLU A 106 -0.58 4.58 10.54
C GLU A 106 -2.05 4.98 10.55
N SER A 107 -2.75 4.77 9.43
CA SER A 107 -4.19 4.90 9.31
C SER A 107 -4.85 3.54 9.18
N ILE A 108 -6.16 3.49 9.36
CA ILE A 108 -6.95 2.27 9.22
C ILE A 108 -8.22 2.56 8.41
N GLY A 109 -8.54 1.67 7.48
CA GLY A 109 -9.84 1.59 6.84
C GLY A 109 -10.52 0.28 7.23
N ILE A 110 -11.78 0.34 7.62
CA ILE A 110 -12.59 -0.84 7.95
C ILE A 110 -13.87 -0.79 7.12
N ASP A 111 -14.19 -1.90 6.46
CA ASP A 111 -15.41 -2.06 5.67
C ASP A 111 -15.71 -3.54 5.42
N GLU A 112 -16.91 -3.85 4.94
CA GLU A 112 -17.29 -5.20 4.51
C GLU A 112 -16.51 -5.64 3.26
N SER A 113 -16.19 -4.68 2.36
CA SER A 113 -15.43 -4.93 1.14
C SER A 113 -13.98 -4.46 1.26
N TYR A 114 -13.05 -5.20 0.63
CA TYR A 114 -11.64 -4.81 0.56
C TYR A 114 -11.44 -3.47 -0.17
N GLY A 115 -12.17 -3.23 -1.27
CA GLY A 115 -12.05 -1.98 -2.04
C GLY A 115 -12.36 -0.76 -1.18
N MET A 116 -13.49 -0.79 -0.47
CA MET A 116 -13.89 0.32 0.39
C MET A 116 -13.01 0.45 1.65
N ALA A 117 -12.57 -0.66 2.26
CA ALA A 117 -11.60 -0.62 3.36
C ALA A 117 -10.27 0.00 2.91
N PHE A 118 -9.79 -0.34 1.71
CA PHE A 118 -8.60 0.26 1.13
C PHE A 118 -8.82 1.76 0.85
N TYR A 119 -9.93 2.15 0.22
CA TYR A 119 -10.27 3.56 -0.01
C TYR A 119 -10.24 4.38 1.27
N LYS A 120 -10.92 3.91 2.32
CA LYS A 120 -10.94 4.56 3.64
C LYS A 120 -9.54 4.69 4.24
N SER A 121 -8.68 3.70 4.08
CA SER A 121 -7.31 3.75 4.58
C SER A 121 -6.46 4.79 3.82
N GLN A 122 -6.60 4.87 2.49
CA GLN A 122 -5.92 5.87 1.67
C GLN A 122 -6.36 7.29 2.02
N LEU A 123 -7.68 7.52 2.09
CA LEU A 123 -8.25 8.81 2.46
C LEU A 123 -7.77 9.25 3.85
N SER A 124 -7.75 8.34 4.83
CA SER A 124 -7.24 8.61 6.17
C SER A 124 -5.73 8.89 6.21
N ALA A 125 -4.98 8.38 5.23
CA ALA A 125 -3.56 8.66 5.06
C ALA A 125 -3.28 9.98 4.29
N GLY A 126 -4.33 10.68 3.85
CA GLY A 126 -4.25 11.93 3.09
C GLY A 126 -4.11 11.73 1.59
N MET A 127 -4.44 10.55 1.07
CA MET A 127 -4.43 10.24 -0.36
C MET A 127 -5.87 10.02 -0.84
N GLU A 128 -6.41 10.98 -1.57
CA GLU A 128 -7.74 10.90 -2.17
C GLU A 128 -7.63 10.32 -3.58
N LEU A 129 -8.25 9.15 -3.81
CA LEU A 129 -8.28 8.53 -5.13
C LEU A 129 -9.30 9.24 -6.03
N PRO A 130 -8.96 9.54 -7.30
CA PRO A 130 -9.87 10.22 -8.22
C PRO A 130 -11.02 9.31 -8.64
N LYS A 131 -12.19 9.90 -8.91
CA LYS A 131 -13.36 9.18 -9.43
C LYS A 131 -13.46 9.18 -10.94
N GLU A 132 -12.78 10.12 -11.59
CA GLU A 132 -12.75 10.34 -13.04
C GLU A 132 -11.44 11.04 -13.41
N GLY A 133 -11.16 11.19 -14.70
CA GLY A 133 -10.01 11.93 -15.20
C GLY A 133 -9.05 11.06 -15.99
N LYS A 134 -7.75 11.32 -15.88
CA LYS A 134 -6.70 10.66 -16.67
C LYS A 134 -5.70 9.94 -15.79
N ILE A 135 -5.45 8.67 -16.09
CA ILE A 135 -4.44 7.86 -15.40
C ILE A 135 -3.18 7.77 -16.25
N PHE A 136 -2.06 8.21 -15.70
CA PHE A 136 -0.76 7.95 -16.31
C PHE A 136 -0.21 6.59 -15.89
N ILE A 137 0.21 5.77 -16.89
CA ILE A 137 0.76 4.43 -16.67
C ILE A 137 2.15 4.34 -17.30
N SER A 138 3.15 4.02 -16.50
CA SER A 138 4.49 3.68 -16.97
C SER A 138 5.09 2.57 -16.11
N VAL A 139 5.25 1.39 -16.70
CA VAL A 139 5.70 0.22 -15.96
C VAL A 139 7.01 -0.34 -16.50
N LYS A 140 7.77 -0.98 -15.62
CA LYS A 140 9.01 -1.69 -15.96
C LYS A 140 8.73 -2.89 -16.87
N GLU A 141 9.78 -3.38 -17.54
CA GLU A 141 9.65 -4.42 -18.56
C GLU A 141 8.97 -5.71 -18.05
N SER A 142 9.36 -6.16 -16.87
CA SER A 142 8.80 -7.37 -16.25
C SER A 142 7.29 -7.27 -15.92
N ASP A 143 6.77 -6.04 -15.79
CA ASP A 143 5.37 -5.76 -15.44
C ASP A 143 4.47 -5.57 -16.68
N LYS A 144 5.05 -5.31 -17.87
CA LYS A 144 4.29 -5.10 -19.11
C LYS A 144 3.35 -6.24 -19.44
N LYS A 145 3.77 -7.49 -19.23
CA LYS A 145 2.92 -8.67 -19.48
C LYS A 145 1.66 -8.72 -18.59
N LYS A 146 1.64 -7.94 -17.51
CA LYS A 146 0.58 -7.94 -16.49
C LYS A 146 -0.25 -6.64 -16.47
N ILE A 147 0.11 -5.65 -17.33
CA ILE A 147 -0.52 -4.33 -17.26
C ILE A 147 -1.90 -4.29 -17.92
N ARG A 148 -2.13 -5.10 -18.94
CA ARG A 148 -3.36 -5.10 -19.73
C ARG A 148 -4.65 -5.16 -18.88
N PRO A 149 -4.83 -6.09 -17.94
CA PRO A 149 -6.05 -6.15 -17.12
C PRO A 149 -6.25 -4.91 -16.24
N ILE A 150 -5.17 -4.23 -15.86
CA ILE A 150 -5.20 -2.99 -15.06
C ILE A 150 -5.68 -1.83 -15.94
N ALA A 151 -5.13 -1.71 -17.15
CA ALA A 151 -5.52 -0.68 -18.11
C ALA A 151 -6.97 -0.86 -18.57
N GLU A 152 -7.40 -2.10 -18.89
CA GLU A 152 -8.78 -2.43 -19.24
C GLU A 152 -9.75 -2.06 -18.11
N LYS A 153 -9.40 -2.37 -16.85
CA LYS A 153 -10.23 -1.98 -15.71
C LYS A 153 -10.32 -0.46 -15.56
N ALA A 154 -9.21 0.27 -15.69
CA ALA A 154 -9.19 1.72 -15.62
C ALA A 154 -10.08 2.33 -16.71
N ALA A 155 -10.00 1.84 -17.97
CA ALA A 155 -10.86 2.27 -19.06
C ALA A 155 -12.35 1.96 -18.80
N THR A 156 -12.66 0.79 -18.25
CA THR A 156 -14.03 0.40 -17.87
C THR A 156 -14.61 1.32 -16.79
N LEU A 157 -13.77 1.85 -15.91
CA LEU A 157 -14.16 2.85 -14.89
C LEU A 157 -14.32 4.28 -15.48
N GLY A 158 -14.09 4.46 -16.79
CA GLY A 158 -14.23 5.74 -17.46
C GLY A 158 -12.99 6.63 -17.52
N PHE A 159 -11.84 6.14 -17.03
CA PHE A 159 -10.61 6.91 -17.10
C PHE A 159 -10.01 6.92 -18.51
N LYS A 160 -9.47 8.07 -18.91
CA LYS A 160 -8.56 8.17 -20.04
C LYS A 160 -7.18 7.65 -19.67
N ILE A 161 -6.52 6.95 -20.58
CA ILE A 161 -5.20 6.36 -20.31
C ILE A 161 -4.14 7.16 -21.05
N MET A 162 -3.15 7.65 -20.30
CA MET A 162 -1.90 8.20 -20.81
C MET A 162 -0.77 7.24 -20.47
N ALA A 163 0.12 6.93 -21.41
CA ALA A 163 1.21 6.00 -21.15
C ALA A 163 2.47 6.32 -21.97
N THR A 164 3.65 5.89 -21.43
CA THR A 164 4.86 5.86 -22.24
C THR A 164 4.73 4.81 -23.34
N SER A 165 5.33 5.07 -24.54
CA SER A 165 5.12 4.24 -25.74
C SER A 165 5.15 2.73 -25.48
N GLY A 166 6.24 2.21 -24.89
CA GLY A 166 6.35 0.77 -24.66
C GLY A 166 5.38 0.22 -23.59
N THR A 167 4.84 1.06 -22.71
CA THR A 167 3.74 0.67 -21.79
C THR A 167 2.41 0.75 -22.51
N GLY A 168 2.17 1.80 -23.29
CA GLY A 168 0.97 1.97 -24.10
C GLY A 168 0.74 0.78 -25.02
N ASP A 169 1.77 0.36 -25.76
CA ASP A 169 1.71 -0.82 -26.62
C ASP A 169 1.37 -2.11 -25.83
N ALA A 170 1.89 -2.24 -24.61
CA ALA A 170 1.64 -3.40 -23.75
C ALA A 170 0.24 -3.45 -23.13
N THR A 171 -0.50 -2.32 -23.11
CA THR A 171 -1.90 -2.31 -22.62
C THR A 171 -2.84 -3.05 -23.56
N GLY A 172 -2.53 -3.05 -24.86
CA GLY A 172 -3.39 -3.61 -25.89
C GLY A 172 -4.70 -2.84 -26.10
N LEU A 173 -4.77 -1.59 -25.66
CA LEU A 173 -5.90 -0.67 -25.87
C LEU A 173 -5.58 0.25 -27.07
N ASP A 174 -6.59 0.54 -27.87
CA ASP A 174 -6.46 1.42 -29.06
C ASP A 174 -6.42 2.91 -28.68
N ASP A 175 -7.19 3.31 -27.65
CA ASP A 175 -7.30 4.70 -27.19
C ASP A 175 -6.36 4.97 -25.99
N VAL A 176 -5.05 5.00 -26.28
CA VAL A 176 -4.02 5.35 -25.31
C VAL A 176 -3.24 6.56 -25.79
N GLU A 177 -3.30 7.65 -25.05
CA GLU A 177 -2.49 8.83 -25.29
C GLU A 177 -1.00 8.53 -24.99
N LYS A 178 -0.15 8.57 -26.01
CA LYS A 178 1.28 8.33 -25.86
C LYS A 178 2.02 9.60 -25.47
N VAL A 179 2.83 9.50 -24.41
CA VAL A 179 3.63 10.62 -23.90
C VAL A 179 5.12 10.21 -23.78
N LEU A 180 6.01 11.17 -23.97
CA LEU A 180 7.45 10.95 -23.82
C LEU A 180 7.82 10.76 -22.34
N LYS A 181 8.89 10.00 -22.08
CA LYS A 181 9.53 9.96 -20.76
C LYS A 181 10.23 11.30 -20.48
N VAL A 182 10.45 11.61 -19.20
CA VAL A 182 11.19 12.82 -18.80
C VAL A 182 12.53 12.95 -19.51
N SER A 183 13.25 11.85 -19.69
CA SER A 183 14.58 11.81 -20.35
C SER A 183 14.55 11.87 -21.87
N GLN A 184 13.37 11.90 -22.51
CA GLN A 184 13.25 11.83 -23.98
C GLN A 184 12.94 13.18 -24.65
N GLY A 185 12.83 14.25 -23.91
CA GLY A 185 12.55 15.59 -24.44
C GLY A 185 11.26 16.20 -23.89
N SER A 186 10.78 17.28 -24.52
CA SER A 186 9.55 18.00 -24.16
C SER A 186 8.69 18.21 -25.43
N PRO A 187 7.34 18.17 -25.36
CA PRO A 187 6.57 17.88 -24.15
C PRO A 187 6.66 16.41 -23.70
N ASN A 188 6.67 16.19 -22.39
CA ASN A 188 6.79 14.87 -21.80
C ASN A 188 5.87 14.74 -20.57
N ILE A 189 5.89 13.62 -19.87
CA ILE A 189 5.03 13.37 -18.71
C ILE A 189 5.20 14.40 -17.57
N ARG A 190 6.38 14.97 -17.37
CA ARG A 190 6.59 16.04 -16.40
C ARG A 190 5.73 17.27 -16.74
N ASP A 191 5.68 17.63 -18.03
CA ASP A 191 4.90 18.78 -18.51
C ASP A 191 3.40 18.50 -18.32
N ALA A 192 2.92 17.29 -18.64
CA ALA A 192 1.52 16.91 -18.43
C ALA A 192 1.12 16.96 -16.94
N ILE A 193 2.00 16.50 -16.03
CA ILE A 193 1.75 16.59 -14.59
C ILE A 193 1.67 18.06 -14.14
N LEU A 194 2.59 18.91 -14.58
CA LEU A 194 2.61 20.34 -14.22
C LEU A 194 1.38 21.09 -14.79
N ASN A 195 0.84 20.65 -15.90
CA ASN A 195 -0.38 21.20 -16.51
C ASN A 195 -1.67 20.65 -15.88
N ASN A 196 -1.60 19.84 -14.82
CA ASN A 196 -2.75 19.18 -14.17
C ASN A 196 -3.56 18.29 -15.14
N GLU A 197 -2.88 17.58 -16.05
CA GLU A 197 -3.51 16.68 -17.01
C GLU A 197 -3.61 15.24 -16.51
N VAL A 198 -3.12 14.94 -15.28
CA VAL A 198 -3.03 13.60 -14.70
C VAL A 198 -3.62 13.59 -13.31
N ASP A 199 -4.55 12.65 -13.07
CA ASP A 199 -5.28 12.52 -11.80
C ASP A 199 -4.82 11.33 -10.95
N LEU A 200 -4.20 10.31 -11.58
CA LEU A 200 -3.62 9.16 -10.88
C LEU A 200 -2.37 8.68 -11.63
N ILE A 201 -1.34 8.33 -10.89
CA ILE A 201 -0.08 7.83 -11.44
C ILE A 201 0.15 6.37 -11.05
N ILE A 202 0.34 5.50 -12.04
CA ILE A 202 0.81 4.12 -11.88
C ILE A 202 2.23 4.04 -12.45
N ASN A 203 3.24 4.05 -11.59
CA ASN A 203 4.63 4.06 -12.02
C ASN A 203 5.46 3.00 -11.32
N THR A 204 5.80 1.92 -12.05
CA THR A 204 6.79 0.94 -11.59
C THR A 204 8.10 1.17 -12.34
N SER A 205 9.22 1.26 -11.64
CA SER A 205 10.53 1.57 -12.23
C SER A 205 11.57 0.52 -11.88
N GLU A 206 12.49 0.28 -12.83
CA GLU A 206 13.63 -0.62 -12.68
C GLU A 206 14.82 -0.12 -13.50
N GLY A 207 16.03 -0.19 -12.93
CA GLY A 207 17.25 0.32 -13.55
C GLY A 207 17.47 1.83 -13.32
N LYS A 208 18.74 2.25 -13.44
CA LYS A 208 19.19 3.59 -13.02
C LYS A 208 18.46 4.76 -13.69
N GLN A 209 18.25 4.74 -15.01
CA GLN A 209 17.58 5.84 -15.71
C GLN A 209 16.08 5.88 -15.44
N SER A 210 15.42 4.72 -15.47
CA SER A 210 13.99 4.63 -15.15
C SER A 210 13.70 5.02 -13.68
N ALA A 211 14.64 4.74 -12.78
CA ALA A 211 14.55 5.18 -11.39
C ALA A 211 14.63 6.72 -11.25
N LYS A 212 15.51 7.38 -12.03
CA LYS A 212 15.62 8.85 -12.05
C LYS A 212 14.35 9.51 -12.59
N ASP A 213 13.85 9.05 -13.75
CA ASP A 213 12.61 9.56 -14.32
C ASP A 213 11.43 9.31 -13.36
N GLY A 214 11.33 8.12 -12.77
CA GLY A 214 10.34 7.77 -11.78
C GLY A 214 10.41 8.62 -10.50
N TYR A 215 11.61 8.95 -10.03
CA TYR A 215 11.80 9.84 -8.90
C TYR A 215 11.19 11.22 -9.16
N ILE A 216 11.47 11.81 -10.34
CA ILE A 216 10.93 13.12 -10.73
C ILE A 216 9.40 13.08 -10.76
N ILE A 217 8.81 12.04 -11.39
CA ILE A 217 7.37 11.86 -11.47
C ILE A 217 6.74 11.75 -10.08
N ARG A 218 7.29 10.90 -9.22
CA ARG A 218 6.77 10.70 -7.86
C ARG A 218 6.93 11.94 -6.99
N ARG A 219 8.03 12.67 -7.17
CA ARG A 219 8.25 13.91 -6.43
C ARG A 219 7.22 14.98 -6.79
N LEU A 220 6.96 15.18 -8.09
CA LEU A 220 5.91 16.07 -8.57
C LEU A 220 4.51 15.64 -8.09
N ALA A 221 4.23 14.34 -8.12
CA ALA A 221 2.96 13.81 -7.62
C ALA A 221 2.72 14.21 -6.15
N ILE A 222 3.74 14.09 -5.29
CA ILE A 222 3.65 14.52 -3.89
C ILE A 222 3.41 16.03 -3.78
N GLU A 223 4.18 16.83 -4.51
CA GLU A 223 4.11 18.30 -4.46
C GLU A 223 2.77 18.84 -4.92
N LEU A 224 2.15 18.20 -5.89
CA LEU A 224 0.85 18.56 -6.45
C LEU A 224 -0.34 17.80 -5.83
N GLY A 225 -0.09 16.88 -4.89
CA GLY A 225 -1.13 16.10 -4.23
C GLY A 225 -1.77 15.05 -5.14
N ILE A 226 -1.11 14.63 -6.22
CA ILE A 226 -1.62 13.60 -7.13
C ILE A 226 -1.38 12.21 -6.53
N PRO A 227 -2.42 11.37 -6.35
CA PRO A 227 -2.24 10.01 -5.88
C PRO A 227 -1.38 9.18 -6.85
N TYR A 228 -0.51 8.36 -6.28
CA TYR A 228 0.37 7.52 -7.07
C TYR A 228 0.57 6.15 -6.42
N VAL A 229 0.79 5.15 -7.26
CA VAL A 229 1.11 3.78 -6.84
C VAL A 229 2.34 3.27 -7.57
N THR A 230 3.19 2.53 -6.86
CA THR A 230 4.49 2.05 -7.35
C THR A 230 4.55 0.55 -7.63
N THR A 231 3.42 -0.14 -7.48
CA THR A 231 3.28 -1.59 -7.71
C THR A 231 1.99 -1.93 -8.46
N LEU A 232 1.99 -3.03 -9.22
CA LEU A 232 0.76 -3.51 -9.87
C LEU A 232 -0.29 -3.97 -8.86
N ALA A 233 0.11 -4.48 -7.71
CA ALA A 233 -0.81 -4.84 -6.63
C ALA A 233 -1.53 -3.60 -6.08
N GLY A 234 -0.77 -2.51 -5.81
CA GLY A 234 -1.33 -1.23 -5.41
C GLY A 234 -2.26 -0.64 -6.48
N ALA A 235 -1.90 -0.73 -7.77
CA ALA A 235 -2.75 -0.27 -8.87
C ALA A 235 -4.10 -1.01 -8.90
N ARG A 236 -4.09 -2.34 -8.73
CA ARG A 236 -5.33 -3.13 -8.64
C ARG A 236 -6.17 -2.74 -7.43
N ALA A 237 -5.52 -2.55 -6.27
CA ALA A 237 -6.20 -2.14 -5.05
C ALA A 237 -6.85 -0.76 -5.22
N ALA A 238 -6.13 0.22 -5.79
CA ALA A 238 -6.65 1.55 -6.07
C ALA A 238 -7.85 1.52 -7.02
N LEU A 239 -7.76 0.79 -8.14
CA LEU A 239 -8.88 0.65 -9.08
C LEU A 239 -10.08 -0.14 -8.50
N ASN A 240 -9.85 -1.07 -7.57
CA ASN A 240 -10.94 -1.72 -6.84
C ASN A 240 -11.60 -0.78 -5.83
N ALA A 241 -10.85 0.16 -5.29
CA ALA A 241 -11.35 1.15 -4.35
C ALA A 241 -12.18 2.26 -5.04
N ILE A 242 -11.86 2.58 -6.30
CA ILE A 242 -12.58 3.57 -7.12
C ILE A 242 -13.91 3.00 -7.63
N GLN A 243 -14.02 1.70 -7.82
CA GLN A 243 -15.23 1.01 -8.27
C GLN A 243 -16.38 1.14 -7.24
#